data_c43475ead01a6f9d30aba3fd6bb159b1
#
_entry.id   c43475ead01a6f9d30aba3fd6bb159b1
#
_cell.length_a   1.000
_cell.length_b   1.000
_cell.length_c   1.000
_cell.angle_alpha   90.00
_cell.angle_beta   90.00
_cell.angle_gamma   90.00
#
_symmetry.space_group_name_H-M   'P 1'
#
loop_
_entity.id
_entity.type
_entity.pdbx_description
1 polymer ?
#
loop_
_entity_poly.entity_id
_entity_poly.type
_entity_poly.pdbx_seq_one_letter_code
_entity_poly.pdbx_strand_id
1 'polypeptide(L)'
;MKKSDKKHILVVSQYFYPEQFRINDICEEWVKRGYMVTVVTGIPNYPQGQFYEGYGLHKKRKETWNGIEIIRIPLVARGHNSIGLILNYMSFMITGFFWSHFTKVKADMVFNFETSPMTQVKVGCWFAKRRHIPNYLYVQDLWPENVERVTGIHNPVRIKPIERMVKKIYKNCDYIFATSPSFVESICDMGAEKEKVYYWPQYAEEFYKPTDETDIHHIKSDDSFKMIFSGNIG
;
A
#
# COMPACT_ATOMS: atom_id res chain seq x y z
N MET A 1 -20.48 -21.83 -21.46
CA MET A 1 -19.35 -21.65 -20.54
C MET A 1 -19.91 -21.10 -19.23
N LYS A 2 -19.83 -21.85 -18.12
CA LYS A 2 -20.19 -21.33 -16.77
C LYS A 2 -19.26 -20.15 -16.46
N LYS A 3 -19.84 -18.99 -16.15
CA LYS A 3 -19.14 -17.82 -15.63
C LYS A 3 -18.38 -18.28 -14.39
N SER A 4 -17.06 -18.15 -14.40
CA SER A 4 -16.22 -18.55 -13.27
C SER A 4 -16.72 -17.85 -12.01
N ASP A 5 -17.10 -18.61 -10.98
CA ASP A 5 -17.50 -18.12 -9.64
C ASP A 5 -16.34 -17.54 -8.84
N LYS A 6 -15.24 -17.21 -9.52
CA LYS A 6 -14.05 -16.65 -8.87
C LYS A 6 -14.33 -15.23 -8.40
N LYS A 7 -14.16 -15.01 -7.11
CA LYS A 7 -14.23 -13.67 -6.55
C LYS A 7 -13.11 -12.79 -7.08
N HIS A 8 -13.43 -11.53 -7.36
CA HIS A 8 -12.50 -10.56 -7.93
C HIS A 8 -12.13 -9.50 -6.89
N ILE A 9 -10.86 -9.42 -6.56
CA ILE A 9 -10.29 -8.44 -5.63
C ILE A 9 -9.67 -7.30 -6.45
N LEU A 10 -10.13 -6.07 -6.21
CA LEU A 10 -9.43 -4.88 -6.67
C LEU A 10 -8.49 -4.42 -5.56
N VAL A 11 -7.21 -4.40 -5.85
CA VAL A 11 -6.19 -3.85 -4.95
C VAL A 11 -5.87 -2.42 -5.35
N VAL A 12 -5.83 -1.52 -4.37
CA VAL A 12 -5.33 -0.15 -4.53
C VAL A 12 -4.06 0.00 -3.71
N SER A 13 -2.95 0.20 -4.40
CA SER A 13 -1.65 0.49 -3.80
C SER A 13 -0.87 1.42 -4.72
N GLN A 14 -0.38 2.55 -4.20
CA GLN A 14 0.39 3.49 -5.02
C GLN A 14 1.68 2.86 -5.55
N TYR A 15 2.26 1.91 -4.81
CA TYR A 15 3.47 1.17 -5.16
C TYR A 15 3.14 -0.30 -5.35
N PHE A 16 3.62 -0.88 -6.44
CA PHE A 16 3.45 -2.28 -6.78
C PHE A 16 4.54 -2.71 -7.77
N TYR A 17 4.62 -3.99 -8.10
CA TYR A 17 5.57 -4.53 -9.08
C TYR A 17 5.85 -3.56 -10.26
N PRO A 18 7.11 -3.34 -10.64
CA PRO A 18 8.35 -4.01 -10.20
C PRO A 18 8.97 -3.49 -8.89
N GLU A 19 8.34 -2.51 -8.24
CA GLU A 19 8.71 -2.07 -6.89
C GLU A 19 8.38 -3.19 -5.90
N GLN A 20 9.30 -3.48 -4.97
CA GLN A 20 9.14 -4.61 -4.04
C GLN A 20 8.43 -4.15 -2.77
N PHE A 21 7.19 -4.53 -2.65
CA PHE A 21 6.36 -4.30 -1.47
C PHE A 21 5.62 -5.58 -1.09
N ARG A 22 5.31 -5.75 0.17
CA ARG A 22 4.59 -6.92 0.70
C ARG A 22 3.27 -7.23 -0.04
N ILE A 23 2.64 -6.22 -0.61
CA ILE A 23 1.39 -6.41 -1.36
C ILE A 23 1.59 -7.27 -2.62
N ASN A 24 2.81 -7.34 -3.16
CA ASN A 24 3.11 -8.20 -4.31
C ASN A 24 2.87 -9.67 -3.93
N ASP A 25 3.45 -10.11 -2.80
CA ASP A 25 3.36 -11.48 -2.31
C ASP A 25 1.92 -11.83 -1.91
N ILE A 26 1.22 -10.90 -1.26
CA ILE A 26 -0.19 -11.05 -0.89
C ILE A 26 -1.05 -11.27 -2.14
N CYS A 27 -0.85 -10.49 -3.20
CA CYS A 27 -1.59 -10.64 -4.45
C CYS A 27 -1.29 -11.97 -5.16
N GLU A 28 -0.02 -12.40 -5.18
CA GLU A 28 0.35 -13.72 -5.73
C GLU A 28 -0.34 -14.86 -4.98
N GLU A 29 -0.36 -14.79 -3.66
CA GLU A 29 -1.01 -15.80 -2.84
C GLU A 29 -2.53 -15.85 -3.10
N TRP A 30 -3.19 -14.70 -3.30
CA TRP A 30 -4.60 -14.69 -3.69
C TRP A 30 -4.85 -15.32 -5.06
N VAL A 31 -3.96 -15.06 -6.04
CA VAL A 31 -4.06 -15.72 -7.36
C VAL A 31 -3.89 -17.23 -7.22
N LYS A 32 -2.92 -17.71 -6.42
CA LYS A 32 -2.74 -19.15 -6.13
C LYS A 32 -3.97 -19.77 -5.49
N ARG A 33 -4.68 -19.03 -4.63
CA ARG A 33 -5.95 -19.45 -4.00
C ARG A 33 -7.15 -19.34 -4.92
N GLY A 34 -6.96 -18.93 -6.17
CA GLY A 34 -7.99 -18.92 -7.19
C GLY A 34 -8.80 -17.64 -7.32
N TYR A 35 -8.43 -16.56 -6.61
CA TYR A 35 -9.04 -15.26 -6.81
C TYR A 35 -8.57 -14.62 -8.13
N MET A 36 -9.42 -13.79 -8.72
CA MET A 36 -8.99 -12.82 -9.73
C MET A 36 -8.47 -11.57 -9.00
N VAL A 37 -7.31 -11.07 -9.40
CA VAL A 37 -6.70 -9.90 -8.78
C VAL A 37 -6.39 -8.87 -9.84
N THR A 38 -6.93 -7.66 -9.67
CA THR A 38 -6.54 -6.48 -10.45
C THR A 38 -5.95 -5.44 -9.50
N VAL A 39 -4.77 -4.93 -9.82
CA VAL A 39 -4.09 -3.91 -9.01
C VAL A 39 -4.12 -2.57 -9.74
N VAL A 40 -4.60 -1.53 -9.06
CA VAL A 40 -4.46 -0.14 -9.50
C VAL A 40 -3.31 0.49 -8.73
N THR A 41 -2.30 0.93 -9.48
CA THR A 41 -1.04 1.42 -8.92
C THR A 41 -0.53 2.64 -9.69
N GLY A 42 0.53 3.25 -9.21
CA GLY A 42 1.25 4.30 -9.90
C GLY A 42 2.20 3.79 -10.97
N ILE A 43 2.84 4.71 -11.68
CA ILE A 43 3.99 4.40 -12.52
C ILE A 43 5.19 4.20 -11.58
N PRO A 44 5.95 3.08 -11.70
CA PRO A 44 7.06 2.77 -10.79
C PRO A 44 8.10 3.90 -10.74
N ASN A 45 8.43 4.34 -9.53
CA ASN A 45 9.37 5.44 -9.31
C ASN A 45 10.07 5.41 -7.92
N TYR A 46 9.73 4.47 -7.06
CA TYR A 46 10.33 4.29 -5.73
C TYR A 46 11.39 3.18 -5.75
N PRO A 47 12.55 3.31 -5.09
CA PRO A 47 13.02 4.48 -4.33
C PRO A 47 13.71 5.55 -5.16
N GLN A 48 13.94 5.33 -6.44
CA GLN A 48 14.83 6.08 -7.34
C GLN A 48 14.38 7.54 -7.60
N GLY A 49 13.15 7.88 -7.25
CA GLY A 49 12.61 9.23 -7.45
C GLY A 49 12.26 9.58 -8.90
N GLN A 50 12.56 8.72 -9.87
CA GLN A 50 12.29 8.85 -11.30
C GLN A 50 11.64 7.57 -11.84
N PHE A 51 10.93 7.67 -12.97
CA PHE A 51 10.30 6.49 -13.55
C PHE A 51 11.33 5.43 -13.94
N TYR A 52 11.00 4.18 -13.66
CA TYR A 52 11.83 3.06 -14.05
C TYR A 52 11.95 2.98 -15.58
N GLU A 53 13.04 2.44 -16.04
CA GLU A 53 13.26 2.20 -17.48
C GLU A 53 12.13 1.35 -18.07
N GLY A 54 11.64 1.76 -19.24
CA GLY A 54 10.51 1.11 -19.92
C GLY A 54 9.12 1.49 -19.38
N TYR A 55 9.01 2.26 -18.29
CA TYR A 55 7.76 2.78 -17.73
C TYR A 55 7.60 4.28 -17.98
N GLY A 56 6.36 4.76 -18.01
CA GLY A 56 6.10 6.18 -18.22
C GLY A 56 4.62 6.50 -18.44
N LEU A 57 4.32 7.78 -18.66
CA LEU A 57 2.94 8.26 -18.82
C LEU A 57 2.18 7.56 -19.96
N HIS A 58 2.89 7.11 -21.00
CA HIS A 58 2.32 6.43 -22.17
C HIS A 58 2.87 5.00 -22.36
N LYS A 59 3.72 4.52 -21.43
CA LYS A 59 4.37 3.20 -21.53
C LYS A 59 3.89 2.29 -20.41
N LYS A 60 3.65 1.01 -20.73
CA LYS A 60 3.24 -0.05 -19.76
C LYS A 60 2.14 0.36 -18.79
N ARG A 61 1.10 1.02 -19.32
CA ARG A 61 -0.07 1.42 -18.52
C ARG A 61 -0.93 0.25 -18.08
N LYS A 62 -0.82 -0.88 -18.77
CA LYS A 62 -1.42 -2.15 -18.41
C LYS A 62 -0.44 -3.26 -18.67
N GLU A 63 -0.33 -4.20 -17.76
CA GLU A 63 0.43 -5.42 -17.94
C GLU A 63 -0.16 -6.53 -17.05
N THR A 64 0.25 -7.76 -17.32
CA THR A 64 -0.06 -8.92 -16.47
C THR A 64 1.24 -9.44 -15.87
N TRP A 65 1.26 -9.67 -14.59
CA TRP A 65 2.38 -10.23 -13.86
C TRP A 65 1.87 -11.33 -12.92
N ASN A 66 2.38 -12.54 -13.03
CA ASN A 66 2.02 -13.73 -12.23
C ASN A 66 0.49 -13.94 -12.08
N GLY A 67 -0.26 -13.71 -13.16
CA GLY A 67 -1.72 -13.83 -13.18
C GLY A 67 -2.47 -12.63 -12.60
N ILE A 68 -1.78 -11.58 -12.18
CA ILE A 68 -2.32 -10.34 -11.64
C ILE A 68 -2.43 -9.32 -12.79
N GLU A 69 -3.61 -8.74 -12.98
CA GLU A 69 -3.77 -7.60 -13.89
C GLU A 69 -3.33 -6.31 -13.22
N ILE A 70 -2.41 -5.58 -13.83
CA ILE A 70 -1.89 -4.31 -13.31
C ILE A 70 -2.35 -3.15 -14.17
N ILE A 71 -2.97 -2.16 -13.56
CA ILE A 71 -3.41 -0.91 -14.18
C ILE A 71 -2.65 0.25 -13.54
N ARG A 72 -1.80 0.93 -14.32
CA ARG A 72 -1.05 2.09 -13.84
C ARG A 72 -1.76 3.38 -14.21
N ILE A 73 -2.09 4.16 -13.19
CA ILE A 73 -2.62 5.52 -13.37
C ILE A 73 -1.47 6.54 -13.40
N PRO A 74 -1.63 7.66 -14.13
CA PRO A 74 -0.59 8.67 -14.19
C PRO A 74 -0.29 9.27 -12.82
N LEU A 75 0.98 9.54 -12.58
CA LEU A 75 1.42 10.37 -11.45
C LEU A 75 2.69 11.15 -11.84
N VAL A 76 3.03 12.14 -11.03
CA VAL A 76 4.32 12.84 -11.09
C VAL A 76 5.36 11.98 -10.40
N ALA A 77 6.53 11.79 -10.99
CA ALA A 77 7.62 11.05 -10.31
C ALA A 77 7.98 11.72 -8.98
N ARG A 78 8.31 10.89 -7.98
CA ARG A 78 8.52 11.31 -6.59
C ARG A 78 9.61 12.39 -6.42
N GLY A 79 10.67 12.33 -7.28
CA GLY A 79 11.85 13.17 -7.09
C GLY A 79 12.58 12.86 -5.78
N HIS A 80 13.46 13.77 -5.37
CA HIS A 80 14.28 13.64 -4.16
C HIS A 80 13.98 14.74 -3.12
N ASN A 81 12.95 15.54 -3.32
CA ASN A 81 12.59 16.63 -2.43
C ASN A 81 11.13 16.53 -1.94
N SER A 82 10.81 17.26 -0.88
CA SER A 82 9.47 17.24 -0.27
C SER A 82 8.37 17.73 -1.23
N ILE A 83 8.66 18.65 -2.13
CA ILE A 83 7.66 19.16 -3.10
C ILE A 83 7.34 18.08 -4.12
N GLY A 84 8.35 17.41 -4.67
CA GLY A 84 8.16 16.27 -5.59
C GLY A 84 7.36 15.15 -4.94
N LEU A 85 7.64 14.86 -3.67
CA LEU A 85 6.89 13.87 -2.88
C LEU A 85 5.41 14.25 -2.74
N ILE A 86 5.10 15.50 -2.39
CA ILE A 86 3.72 15.97 -2.28
C ILE A 86 3.01 15.90 -3.64
N LEU A 87 3.67 16.34 -4.72
CA LEU A 87 3.12 16.29 -6.07
C LEU A 87 2.87 14.84 -6.52
N ASN A 88 3.76 13.91 -6.18
CA ASN A 88 3.60 12.48 -6.43
C ASN A 88 2.31 11.96 -5.75
N TYR A 89 2.14 12.23 -4.47
CA TYR A 89 0.99 11.80 -3.69
C TYR A 89 -0.34 12.40 -4.19
N MET A 90 -0.32 13.70 -4.44
CA MET A 90 -1.52 14.41 -4.90
C MET A 90 -1.91 14.00 -6.33
N SER A 91 -0.94 13.81 -7.22
CA SER A 91 -1.22 13.40 -8.59
C SER A 91 -1.82 11.99 -8.64
N PHE A 92 -1.33 11.03 -7.84
CA PHE A 92 -1.94 9.70 -7.74
C PHE A 92 -3.39 9.78 -7.25
N MET A 93 -3.66 10.57 -6.21
CA MET A 93 -5.00 10.75 -5.68
C MET A 93 -5.94 11.37 -6.73
N ILE A 94 -5.50 12.42 -7.43
CA ILE A 94 -6.33 13.13 -8.43
C ILE A 94 -6.62 12.21 -9.64
N THR A 95 -5.61 11.59 -10.21
CA THR A 95 -5.80 10.68 -11.34
C THR A 95 -6.60 9.43 -10.93
N GLY A 96 -6.42 8.96 -9.70
CA GLY A 96 -7.20 7.88 -9.10
C GLY A 96 -8.68 8.27 -8.91
N PHE A 97 -8.98 9.51 -8.59
CA PHE A 97 -10.35 10.01 -8.56
C PHE A 97 -11.02 9.81 -9.92
N PHE A 98 -10.43 10.32 -10.99
CA PHE A 98 -10.97 10.15 -12.34
C PHE A 98 -11.04 8.67 -12.74
N TRP A 99 -9.98 7.91 -12.49
CA TRP A 99 -9.97 6.47 -12.77
C TRP A 99 -11.12 5.75 -12.06
N SER A 100 -11.31 5.97 -10.76
CA SER A 100 -12.35 5.30 -9.97
C SER A 100 -13.77 5.59 -10.46
N HIS A 101 -14.00 6.77 -11.06
CA HIS A 101 -15.30 7.18 -11.56
C HIS A 101 -15.59 6.69 -12.98
N PHE A 102 -14.57 6.59 -13.83
CA PHE A 102 -14.76 6.29 -15.26
C PHE A 102 -14.34 4.88 -15.66
N THR A 103 -13.68 4.13 -14.78
CA THR A 103 -13.27 2.77 -15.08
C THR A 103 -14.45 1.81 -15.25
N LYS A 104 -14.27 0.84 -16.18
CA LYS A 104 -15.21 -0.28 -16.40
C LYS A 104 -14.81 -1.53 -15.62
N VAL A 105 -13.75 -1.50 -14.84
CA VAL A 105 -13.33 -2.61 -13.97
C VAL A 105 -14.48 -2.98 -13.04
N LYS A 106 -14.72 -4.28 -12.90
CA LYS A 106 -15.67 -4.85 -11.94
C LYS A 106 -14.86 -5.58 -10.89
N ALA A 107 -15.28 -5.50 -9.65
CA ALA A 107 -14.70 -6.26 -8.54
C ALA A 107 -15.79 -6.59 -7.53
N ASP A 108 -15.57 -7.61 -6.71
CA ASP A 108 -16.46 -7.99 -5.62
C ASP A 108 -16.08 -7.29 -4.31
N MET A 109 -14.83 -6.83 -4.20
CA MET A 109 -14.32 -6.11 -3.04
C MET A 109 -13.11 -5.24 -3.43
N VAL A 110 -12.82 -4.25 -2.60
CA VAL A 110 -11.62 -3.42 -2.68
C VAL A 110 -10.71 -3.74 -1.50
N PHE A 111 -9.42 -3.87 -1.75
CA PHE A 111 -8.39 -3.98 -0.75
C PHE A 111 -7.37 -2.85 -0.94
N ASN A 112 -7.30 -1.94 0.03
CA ASN A 112 -6.33 -0.86 0.03
C ASN A 112 -5.12 -1.29 0.86
N PHE A 113 -3.96 -1.37 0.23
CA PHE A 113 -2.70 -1.57 0.92
C PHE A 113 -2.06 -0.21 1.16
N GLU A 114 -2.18 0.26 2.39
CA GLU A 114 -1.75 1.60 2.75
C GLU A 114 -0.34 1.58 3.32
N THR A 115 0.61 1.89 2.48
CA THR A 115 1.87 2.53 2.83
C THR A 115 1.68 4.04 2.67
N SER A 116 2.61 4.86 3.12
CA SER A 116 2.48 6.30 2.83
C SER A 116 2.40 6.57 1.31
N PRO A 117 1.44 7.36 0.86
CA PRO A 117 0.55 8.25 1.62
C PRO A 117 -0.84 7.67 1.90
N MET A 118 -1.45 8.01 3.02
CA MET A 118 -2.85 7.67 3.33
C MET A 118 -3.84 8.16 2.26
N THR A 119 -3.50 9.21 1.50
CA THR A 119 -4.38 9.76 0.44
C THR A 119 -4.70 8.76 -0.66
N GLN A 120 -3.85 7.75 -0.90
CA GLN A 120 -4.09 6.71 -1.90
C GLN A 120 -5.36 5.89 -1.61
N VAL A 121 -5.70 5.69 -0.33
CA VAL A 121 -6.87 4.92 0.11
C VAL A 121 -8.18 5.55 -0.38
N LYS A 122 -8.20 6.86 -0.61
CA LYS A 122 -9.39 7.54 -1.17
C LYS A 122 -9.81 6.97 -2.51
N VAL A 123 -8.87 6.50 -3.32
CA VAL A 123 -9.16 5.89 -4.64
C VAL A 123 -10.03 4.64 -4.46
N GLY A 124 -9.65 3.77 -3.52
CA GLY A 124 -10.44 2.59 -3.17
C GLY A 124 -11.79 2.96 -2.54
N CYS A 125 -11.81 3.94 -1.63
CA CYS A 125 -13.05 4.43 -1.02
C CYS A 125 -14.04 4.93 -2.07
N TRP A 126 -13.61 5.71 -3.06
CA TRP A 126 -14.48 6.21 -4.13
C TRP A 126 -14.99 5.08 -5.03
N PHE A 127 -14.11 4.15 -5.39
CA PHE A 127 -14.48 3.00 -6.20
C PHE A 127 -15.50 2.12 -5.47
N ALA A 128 -15.21 1.72 -4.22
CA ALA A 128 -16.06 0.85 -3.42
C ALA A 128 -17.45 1.49 -3.20
N LYS A 129 -17.49 2.76 -2.81
CA LYS A 129 -18.74 3.50 -2.62
C LYS A 129 -19.59 3.54 -3.89
N ARG A 130 -18.96 3.80 -5.05
CA ARG A 130 -19.67 3.87 -6.34
C ARG A 130 -20.21 2.50 -6.78
N ARG A 131 -19.54 1.42 -6.43
CA ARG A 131 -19.90 0.05 -6.82
C ARG A 131 -20.72 -0.69 -5.78
N HIS A 132 -20.91 -0.08 -4.58
CA HIS A 132 -21.60 -0.68 -3.43
C HIS A 132 -21.01 -2.04 -3.05
N ILE A 133 -19.67 -2.11 -2.95
CA ILE A 133 -18.91 -3.30 -2.59
C ILE A 133 -18.07 -3.06 -1.34
N PRO A 134 -17.72 -4.13 -0.60
CA PRO A 134 -16.89 -4.03 0.60
C PRO A 134 -15.53 -3.36 0.35
N ASN A 135 -15.11 -2.55 1.31
CA ASN A 135 -13.87 -1.78 1.28
C ASN A 135 -12.98 -2.13 2.47
N TYR A 136 -11.87 -2.79 2.20
CA TYR A 136 -10.89 -3.26 3.16
C TYR A 136 -9.67 -2.34 3.14
N LEU A 137 -9.10 -2.08 4.31
CA LEU A 137 -7.90 -1.27 4.47
C LEU A 137 -6.87 -2.04 5.30
N TYR A 138 -5.63 -2.14 4.81
CA TYR A 138 -4.50 -2.67 5.55
C TYR A 138 -3.48 -1.56 5.78
N VAL A 139 -3.39 -1.12 7.05
CA VAL A 139 -2.59 0.02 7.48
C VAL A 139 -1.16 -0.43 7.75
N GLN A 140 -0.21 0.15 7.02
CA GLN A 140 1.23 -0.06 7.22
C GLN A 140 1.89 1.13 7.91
N ASP A 141 1.34 2.33 7.72
CA ASP A 141 1.84 3.59 8.26
C ASP A 141 0.72 4.34 8.99
N LEU A 142 0.98 4.78 10.23
CA LEU A 142 0.02 5.61 10.96
C LEU A 142 0.09 7.06 10.51
N TRP A 143 -1.06 7.62 10.16
CA TRP A 143 -1.25 9.02 9.83
C TRP A 143 -2.21 9.67 10.84
N PRO A 144 -1.93 10.90 11.30
CA PRO A 144 -0.91 11.88 10.83
C PRO A 144 0.50 11.69 11.37
N GLU A 145 0.76 10.74 12.30
CA GLU A 145 2.01 10.59 13.03
C GLU A 145 3.22 10.47 12.09
N ASN A 146 3.06 9.72 10.99
CA ASN A 146 4.13 9.58 10.00
C ASN A 146 4.45 10.91 9.29
N VAL A 147 3.44 11.75 9.05
CA VAL A 147 3.65 13.09 8.47
C VAL A 147 4.46 13.96 9.42
N GLU A 148 4.12 13.95 10.70
CA GLU A 148 4.83 14.74 11.72
C GLU A 148 6.30 14.31 11.83
N ARG A 149 6.57 13.01 11.84
CA ARG A 149 7.92 12.45 11.91
C ARG A 149 8.76 12.80 10.67
N VAL A 150 8.21 12.63 9.48
CA VAL A 150 8.94 12.83 8.22
C VAL A 150 9.14 14.31 7.89
N THR A 151 8.16 15.16 8.23
CA THR A 151 8.21 16.58 7.86
C THR A 151 8.64 17.50 8.99
N GLY A 152 8.65 17.02 10.25
CA GLY A 152 8.88 17.87 11.44
C GLY A 152 7.75 18.87 11.68
N ILE A 153 6.61 18.76 11.01
CA ILE A 153 5.48 19.69 11.15
C ILE A 153 4.57 19.23 12.28
N HIS A 154 4.65 19.89 13.42
CA HIS A 154 3.78 19.67 14.58
C HIS A 154 2.69 20.74 14.75
N ASN A 155 2.51 21.61 13.75
CA ASN A 155 1.54 22.69 13.83
C ASN A 155 0.10 22.17 13.73
N PRO A 156 -0.75 22.32 14.77
CA PRO A 156 -2.11 21.79 14.79
C PRO A 156 -2.99 22.25 13.62
N VAL A 157 -2.78 23.48 13.13
CA VAL A 157 -3.55 24.01 12.00
C VAL A 157 -3.31 23.20 10.71
N ARG A 158 -2.09 22.67 10.53
CA ARG A 158 -1.71 21.85 9.38
C ARG A 158 -2.06 20.38 9.59
N ILE A 159 -2.02 19.87 10.81
CA ILE A 159 -2.29 18.46 11.14
C ILE A 159 -3.79 18.15 11.18
N LYS A 160 -4.62 19.03 11.77
CA LYS A 160 -6.09 18.81 11.86
C LYS A 160 -6.79 18.47 10.53
N PRO A 161 -6.46 19.07 9.36
CA PRO A 161 -7.03 18.64 8.09
C PRO A 161 -6.68 17.20 7.72
N ILE A 162 -5.45 16.76 8.06
CA ILE A 162 -4.97 15.40 7.81
C ILE A 162 -5.71 14.42 8.71
N GLU A 163 -5.84 14.71 10.02
CA GLU A 163 -6.64 13.91 10.95
C GLU A 163 -8.09 13.73 10.47
N ARG A 164 -8.73 14.84 10.05
CA ARG A 164 -10.10 14.76 9.52
C ARG A 164 -10.19 13.88 8.28
N MET A 165 -9.17 13.92 7.42
CA MET A 165 -9.08 13.07 6.25
C MET A 165 -8.95 11.59 6.66
N VAL A 166 -8.06 11.26 7.60
CA VAL A 166 -7.85 9.90 8.11
C VAL A 166 -9.13 9.36 8.74
N LYS A 167 -9.77 10.12 9.65
CA LYS A 167 -11.07 9.75 10.25
C LYS A 167 -12.14 9.45 9.20
N LYS A 168 -12.19 10.27 8.14
CA LYS A 168 -13.13 10.05 7.03
C LYS A 168 -12.80 8.79 6.24
N ILE A 169 -11.52 8.47 6.05
CA ILE A 169 -11.09 7.23 5.39
C ILE A 169 -11.53 6.03 6.23
N TYR A 170 -11.18 5.99 7.52
CA TYR A 170 -11.58 4.90 8.41
C TYR A 170 -13.08 4.67 8.44
N LYS A 171 -13.87 5.74 8.47
CA LYS A 171 -15.34 5.65 8.40
C LYS A 171 -15.87 5.05 7.08
N ASN A 172 -15.11 5.15 5.98
CA ASN A 172 -15.48 4.60 4.67
C ASN A 172 -14.92 3.19 4.42
N CYS A 173 -14.27 2.59 5.41
CA CYS A 173 -13.80 1.21 5.36
C CYS A 173 -14.74 0.32 6.18
N ASP A 174 -15.05 -0.86 5.65
CA ASP A 174 -15.85 -1.87 6.33
C ASP A 174 -14.99 -2.70 7.28
N TYR A 175 -13.72 -2.92 6.91
CA TYR A 175 -12.72 -3.62 7.72
C TYR A 175 -11.38 -2.92 7.62
N ILE A 176 -10.68 -2.84 8.77
CA ILE A 176 -9.36 -2.22 8.88
C ILE A 176 -8.42 -3.24 9.53
N PHE A 177 -7.33 -3.53 8.86
CA PHE A 177 -6.30 -4.44 9.37
C PHE A 177 -5.08 -3.63 9.79
N ALA A 178 -4.52 -3.99 10.93
CA ALA A 178 -3.37 -3.33 11.54
C ALA A 178 -2.22 -4.33 11.75
N THR A 179 -1.00 -3.90 11.52
CA THR A 179 0.21 -4.74 11.58
C THR A 179 0.69 -5.06 12.99
N SER A 180 0.25 -4.29 14.00
CA SER A 180 0.60 -4.50 15.41
C SER A 180 -0.56 -4.16 16.35
N PRO A 181 -0.57 -4.68 17.58
CA PRO A 181 -1.57 -4.31 18.59
C PRO A 181 -1.60 -2.80 18.88
N SER A 182 -0.45 -2.14 18.93
CA SER A 182 -0.37 -0.68 19.13
C SER A 182 -1.00 0.10 17.99
N PHE A 183 -0.93 -0.42 16.73
CA PHE A 183 -1.64 0.19 15.59
C PHE A 183 -3.16 0.05 15.75
N VAL A 184 -3.65 -1.09 16.27
CA VAL A 184 -5.08 -1.27 16.57
C VAL A 184 -5.56 -0.18 17.54
N GLU A 185 -4.81 0.06 18.62
CA GLU A 185 -5.12 1.10 19.60
C GLU A 185 -5.14 2.49 18.96
N SER A 186 -4.07 2.88 18.23
CA SER A 186 -3.97 4.18 17.56
C SER A 186 -5.08 4.41 16.54
N ILE A 187 -5.46 3.39 15.78
CA ILE A 187 -6.55 3.47 14.78
C ILE A 187 -7.90 3.68 15.46
N CYS A 188 -8.15 2.99 16.58
CA CYS A 188 -9.35 3.18 17.38
C CYS A 188 -9.40 4.57 18.02
N ASP A 189 -8.29 5.05 18.60
CA ASP A 189 -8.17 6.39 19.19
C ASP A 189 -8.38 7.49 18.15
N MET A 190 -7.98 7.23 16.90
CA MET A 190 -8.25 8.12 15.75
C MET A 190 -9.73 8.09 15.33
N GLY A 191 -10.56 7.25 15.95
CA GLY A 191 -12.02 7.22 15.78
C GLY A 191 -12.54 6.15 14.82
N ALA A 192 -11.78 5.09 14.54
CA ALA A 192 -12.32 3.90 13.91
C ALA A 192 -13.17 3.09 14.91
N GLU A 193 -14.25 2.49 14.42
CA GLU A 193 -15.10 1.59 15.21
C GLU A 193 -14.31 0.31 15.52
N LYS A 194 -14.19 -0.04 16.80
CA LYS A 194 -13.35 -1.17 17.28
C LYS A 194 -13.71 -2.50 16.61
N GLU A 195 -14.99 -2.70 16.33
CA GLU A 195 -15.53 -3.91 15.71
C GLU A 195 -15.07 -4.10 14.25
N LYS A 196 -14.54 -3.05 13.64
CA LYS A 196 -14.01 -3.06 12.27
C LYS A 196 -12.50 -3.19 12.22
N VAL A 197 -11.80 -3.10 13.36
CA VAL A 197 -10.33 -3.09 13.42
C VAL A 197 -9.81 -4.43 13.89
N TYR A 198 -8.96 -5.05 13.06
CA TYR A 198 -8.42 -6.38 13.28
C TYR A 198 -6.89 -6.35 13.26
N TYR A 199 -6.27 -7.09 14.17
CA TYR A 199 -4.85 -7.34 14.13
C TYR A 199 -4.54 -8.38 13.05
N TRP A 200 -3.74 -8.00 12.07
CA TRP A 200 -3.21 -8.88 11.04
C TRP A 200 -1.71 -8.63 10.89
N PRO A 201 -0.89 -9.41 11.60
CA PRO A 201 0.55 -9.25 11.56
C PRO A 201 1.12 -9.57 10.18
N GLN A 202 2.26 -8.99 9.87
CA GLN A 202 3.03 -9.45 8.73
C GLN A 202 3.63 -10.82 9.04
N TYR A 203 3.67 -11.67 8.04
CA TYR A 203 4.26 -13.01 8.11
C TYR A 203 5.63 -13.02 7.42
N ALA A 204 6.46 -14.01 7.77
CA ALA A 204 7.64 -14.35 7.01
C ALA A 204 7.30 -15.40 5.95
N GLU A 205 7.86 -15.26 4.76
CA GLU A 205 7.68 -16.22 3.69
C GLU A 205 8.41 -17.53 4.00
N GLU A 206 7.93 -18.64 3.42
CA GLU A 206 8.46 -19.98 3.67
C GLU A 206 9.93 -20.17 3.31
N PHE A 207 10.49 -19.29 2.47
CA PHE A 207 11.91 -19.36 2.13
C PHE A 207 12.83 -18.84 3.23
N TYR A 208 12.30 -18.04 4.20
CA TYR A 208 13.06 -17.67 5.38
C TYR A 208 13.15 -18.85 6.33
N LYS A 209 14.27 -19.53 6.33
CA LYS A 209 14.57 -20.66 7.20
C LYS A 209 15.86 -20.41 7.97
N PRO A 210 15.98 -20.94 9.19
CA PRO A 210 17.27 -20.97 9.86
C PRO A 210 18.31 -21.66 8.94
N THR A 211 19.47 -21.06 8.79
CA THR A 211 20.61 -21.67 8.10
C THR A 211 21.45 -22.43 9.10
N ASP A 212 22.06 -23.53 8.67
CA ASP A 212 23.04 -24.24 9.49
C ASP A 212 24.26 -23.33 9.72
N GLU A 213 24.89 -23.45 10.90
CA GLU A 213 26.05 -22.61 11.28
C GLU A 213 27.22 -22.68 10.28
N THR A 214 27.28 -23.74 9.48
CA THR A 214 28.28 -23.92 8.42
C THR A 214 28.18 -22.94 7.27
N ASP A 215 27.01 -22.33 7.07
CA ASP A 215 26.74 -21.37 5.97
C ASP A 215 27.05 -19.90 6.36
N ILE A 216 27.44 -19.66 7.61
CA ILE A 216 27.74 -18.31 8.13
C ILE A 216 29.25 -18.00 7.91
N HIS A 217 29.66 -17.89 6.66
CA HIS A 217 31.09 -17.71 6.32
C HIS A 217 31.66 -16.30 6.52
N HIS A 218 30.87 -15.32 6.94
CA HIS A 218 31.29 -13.90 6.87
C HIS A 218 31.27 -13.13 8.21
N ILE A 219 30.82 -13.73 9.29
CA ILE A 219 30.87 -13.06 10.58
C ILE A 219 32.19 -13.48 11.27
N LYS A 220 33.19 -12.58 11.27
CA LYS A 220 34.43 -12.82 12.02
C LYS A 220 34.09 -13.08 13.48
N SER A 221 34.54 -14.25 13.99
CA SER A 221 34.48 -14.55 15.42
C SER A 221 35.55 -13.72 16.10
N ASP A 222 35.18 -12.66 16.75
CA ASP A 222 35.97 -11.83 17.63
C ASP A 222 35.16 -11.46 18.86
N ASP A 223 35.77 -10.90 19.89
CA ASP A 223 35.13 -10.54 21.16
C ASP A 223 34.28 -9.25 21.06
N SER A 224 34.03 -8.73 19.84
CA SER A 224 33.25 -7.53 19.65
C SER A 224 31.72 -7.80 19.70
N PHE A 225 30.96 -6.90 20.31
CA PHE A 225 29.50 -6.89 20.20
C PHE A 225 29.12 -6.51 18.77
N LYS A 226 28.34 -7.35 18.11
CA LYS A 226 27.94 -7.15 16.71
C LYS A 226 26.48 -6.69 16.65
N MET A 227 26.25 -5.53 16.07
CA MET A 227 24.93 -5.01 15.81
C MET A 227 24.69 -5.01 14.31
N ILE A 228 23.59 -5.64 13.89
CA ILE A 228 23.16 -5.69 12.49
C ILE A 228 21.88 -4.87 12.36
N PHE A 229 21.87 -3.92 11.43
CA PHE A 229 20.67 -3.23 10.99
C PHE A 229 20.27 -3.77 9.60
N SER A 230 19.06 -4.29 9.50
CA SER A 230 18.48 -4.74 8.23
C SER A 230 17.29 -3.87 7.89
N GLY A 231 17.44 -3.00 6.91
CA GLY A 231 16.41 -2.05 6.49
C GLY A 231 16.95 -0.90 5.64
N ASN A 232 16.07 -0.01 5.21
CA ASN A 232 16.48 1.22 4.53
C ASN A 232 16.92 2.25 5.58
N ILE A 233 18.13 2.76 5.43
CA ILE A 233 18.61 3.93 6.16
C ILE A 233 18.19 5.13 5.31
N GLY A 234 17.18 5.89 5.79
CA GLY A 234 16.66 7.09 5.14
C GLY A 234 17.58 8.29 5.30
#